data_6b14a8c6f579547eba8005cbe64dea2b
#
_entry.id   6b14a8c6f579547eba8005cbe64dea2b
#
_cell.length_a   1.000
_cell.length_b   1.000
_cell.length_c   1.000
_cell.angle_alpha   90.00
_cell.angle_beta   90.00
_cell.angle_gamma   90.00
#
_symmetry.space_group_name_H-M   'P 1'
#
loop_
_entity.id
_entity.type
_entity.pdbx_description
1 polymer ?
#
loop_
_entity_poly.entity_id
_entity_poly.type
_entity_poly.pdbx_seq_one_letter_code
_entity_poly.pdbx_strand_id
1 'polypeptide(L)'
;MAFQLKNIPKTNQKKTPSFDINTVLKKEIHFVGNSFSNKKKERFYSELYVLLKAGLTLKDAIELIAQEQKKERDKNLLHTILEHIILGQNFSEAIREKEEFSSYEYHSLKIGEETGTLQKVTEELAVFYKRKNEQRRIIISALSYPVVVLFTAFLAILFMLQFVVPMFAAIFKQQKVALPWITKVILNASTIFKEYWWFGFLLLLTILISIKLFKNKYWYKKYKAIAMLKIPFVGAFIRKVKIAQFTQAIALLTGAKVPLLNGIQLTKEMITFYPLEKALQTIEHDILQGKSLHESMNKQPIFDKKMISLIKVADESNQNETIFKRLTEQYNEEIEYQSKMISATIEPFIILILGAIVGVILIAMYLPMFKLSTVIS
;
A
#
# COMPACT_ATOMS: atom_id res chain seq x y z
N MET A 1 -36.71 52.70 -54.60
CA MET A 1 -36.75 52.81 -53.15
C MET A 1 -36.43 51.44 -52.57
N ALA A 2 -35.19 51.24 -52.06
CA ALA A 2 -34.75 49.94 -51.50
C ALA A 2 -34.86 50.03 -49.97
N PHE A 3 -35.62 49.15 -49.37
CA PHE A 3 -35.79 49.03 -47.91
C PHE A 3 -34.60 48.21 -47.34
N GLN A 4 -33.77 48.83 -46.54
CA GLN A 4 -32.74 48.14 -45.72
C GLN A 4 -33.40 47.61 -44.45
N LEU A 5 -33.36 46.27 -44.26
CA LEU A 5 -33.70 45.65 -42.98
C LEU A 5 -32.55 45.71 -42.01
N LYS A 6 -32.75 46.47 -40.95
CA LYS A 6 -31.85 46.62 -39.81
C LYS A 6 -31.89 45.41 -38.87
N ASN A 7 -30.71 45.00 -38.47
CA ASN A 7 -30.25 44.14 -37.36
C ASN A 7 -31.33 43.70 -36.34
N ILE A 8 -31.52 42.37 -36.26
CA ILE A 8 -32.19 41.67 -35.18
C ILE A 8 -31.09 41.11 -34.26
N PRO A 9 -31.09 41.39 -32.93
CA PRO A 9 -30.13 40.82 -32.00
C PRO A 9 -30.32 39.32 -31.84
N LYS A 10 -29.25 38.52 -32.05
CA LYS A 10 -29.25 37.08 -31.81
C LYS A 10 -29.45 36.77 -30.34
N THR A 11 -30.53 36.13 -30.00
CA THR A 11 -30.84 35.59 -28.68
C THR A 11 -29.75 34.54 -28.29
N ASN A 12 -29.08 34.79 -27.16
CA ASN A 12 -28.15 33.87 -26.55
C ASN A 12 -28.83 32.56 -26.14
N GLN A 13 -28.77 31.54 -26.97
CA GLN A 13 -29.12 30.17 -26.56
C GLN A 13 -28.11 29.68 -25.56
N LYS A 14 -28.52 29.49 -24.30
CA LYS A 14 -27.77 28.74 -23.28
C LYS A 14 -27.48 27.35 -23.81
N LYS A 15 -26.22 27.07 -24.14
CA LYS A 15 -25.73 25.72 -24.44
C LYS A 15 -25.92 24.88 -23.19
N THR A 16 -26.87 23.95 -23.21
CA THR A 16 -26.91 22.81 -22.32
C THR A 16 -25.59 22.04 -22.44
N PRO A 17 -24.92 21.64 -21.33
CA PRO A 17 -23.71 20.83 -21.43
C PRO A 17 -24.09 19.48 -22.02
N SER A 18 -23.80 19.26 -23.29
CA SER A 18 -23.86 17.95 -23.90
C SER A 18 -22.79 17.09 -23.23
N PHE A 19 -23.23 16.07 -22.55
CA PHE A 19 -22.37 15.04 -21.94
C PHE A 19 -21.75 14.24 -23.12
N ASP A 20 -20.56 14.68 -23.56
CA ASP A 20 -19.87 14.06 -24.67
C ASP A 20 -19.25 12.73 -24.21
N ILE A 21 -19.99 11.65 -24.43
CA ILE A 21 -19.61 10.26 -24.13
C ILE A 21 -18.24 9.92 -24.76
N ASN A 22 -17.90 10.55 -25.88
CA ASN A 22 -16.62 10.32 -26.58
C ASN A 22 -15.41 10.90 -25.84
N THR A 23 -15.60 11.97 -25.04
CA THR A 23 -14.52 12.49 -24.18
C THR A 23 -14.30 11.62 -22.94
N VAL A 24 -15.34 10.92 -22.46
CA VAL A 24 -15.23 9.96 -21.35
C VAL A 24 -14.60 8.65 -21.83
N LEU A 25 -14.90 8.21 -23.05
CA LEU A 25 -14.33 7.00 -23.67
C LEU A 25 -12.89 7.19 -24.16
N LYS A 26 -12.48 8.41 -24.53
CA LYS A 26 -11.09 8.75 -24.88
C LYS A 26 -10.19 9.01 -23.66
N LYS A 27 -10.76 9.14 -22.47
CA LYS A 27 -9.95 9.04 -21.26
C LYS A 27 -9.54 7.58 -21.16
N GLU A 28 -8.36 7.26 -21.70
CA GLU A 28 -7.73 5.95 -21.55
C GLU A 28 -7.88 5.56 -20.09
N ILE A 29 -8.76 4.58 -19.83
CA ILE A 29 -8.85 3.94 -18.54
C ILE A 29 -7.53 3.20 -18.40
N HIS A 30 -6.54 3.85 -17.81
CA HIS A 30 -5.30 3.21 -17.42
C HIS A 30 -5.63 2.18 -16.34
N PHE A 31 -6.16 1.05 -16.80
CA PHE A 31 -6.27 -0.16 -16.02
C PHE A 31 -4.86 -0.53 -15.59
N VAL A 32 -4.55 -0.29 -14.28
CA VAL A 32 -3.34 -0.75 -13.60
C VAL A 32 -2.09 -0.56 -14.48
N GLY A 33 -1.84 0.66 -14.87
CA GLY A 33 -0.62 1.00 -15.56
C GLY A 33 0.52 1.03 -14.55
N ASN A 34 1.43 0.12 -14.67
CA ASN A 34 2.71 0.14 -14.02
C ASN A 34 3.35 1.52 -14.14
N SER A 35 3.16 2.36 -13.12
CA SER A 35 4.12 3.41 -12.82
C SER A 35 5.50 2.77 -12.68
N PHE A 36 6.55 3.53 -12.82
CA PHE A 36 7.93 3.06 -12.61
C PHE A 36 8.04 2.49 -11.19
N SER A 37 7.82 1.16 -11.05
CA SER A 37 7.58 0.50 -9.76
C SER A 37 8.82 0.54 -8.86
N ASN A 38 8.66 0.39 -7.54
CA ASN A 38 9.79 0.38 -6.61
C ASN A 38 10.88 -0.64 -6.99
N LYS A 39 10.52 -1.79 -7.58
CA LYS A 39 11.49 -2.78 -8.08
C LYS A 39 12.29 -2.26 -9.28
N LYS A 40 11.63 -1.49 -10.18
CA LYS A 40 12.34 -0.85 -11.29
C LYS A 40 13.21 0.29 -10.81
N LYS A 41 12.77 1.06 -9.81
CA LYS A 41 13.56 2.12 -9.20
C LYS A 41 14.80 1.59 -8.49
N GLU A 42 14.67 0.48 -7.75
CA GLU A 42 15.82 -0.22 -7.15
C GLU A 42 16.85 -0.57 -8.21
N ARG A 43 16.40 -1.20 -9.30
CA ARG A 43 17.28 -1.58 -10.41
C ARG A 43 17.91 -0.35 -11.07
N PHE A 44 17.10 0.64 -11.42
CA PHE A 44 17.54 1.89 -12.04
C PHE A 44 18.62 2.60 -11.23
N TYR A 45 18.39 2.85 -9.93
CA TYR A 45 19.37 3.52 -9.09
C TYR A 45 20.61 2.65 -8.82
N SER A 46 20.46 1.33 -8.73
CA SER A 46 21.60 0.42 -8.57
C SER A 46 22.50 0.41 -9.82
N GLU A 47 21.90 0.34 -11.01
CA GLU A 47 22.64 0.40 -12.29
C GLU A 47 23.27 1.78 -12.47
N LEU A 48 22.52 2.86 -12.21
CA LEU A 48 23.04 4.22 -12.29
C LEU A 48 24.24 4.45 -11.36
N TYR A 49 24.15 3.97 -10.10
CA TYR A 49 25.26 4.01 -9.16
C TYR A 49 26.51 3.30 -9.70
N VAL A 50 26.34 2.08 -10.22
CA VAL A 50 27.46 1.29 -10.74
C VAL A 50 28.14 1.98 -11.93
N LEU A 51 27.35 2.54 -12.85
CA LEU A 51 27.85 3.24 -14.03
C LEU A 51 28.57 4.55 -13.65
N LEU A 52 27.99 5.35 -12.76
CA LEU A 52 28.64 6.57 -12.24
C LEU A 52 29.92 6.24 -11.48
N LYS A 53 29.95 5.17 -10.70
CA LYS A 53 31.15 4.69 -10.00
C LYS A 53 32.25 4.22 -10.95
N ALA A 54 31.85 3.69 -12.11
CA ALA A 54 32.76 3.32 -13.18
C ALA A 54 33.29 4.53 -13.96
N GLY A 55 32.85 5.76 -13.65
CA GLY A 55 33.35 7.00 -14.27
C GLY A 55 32.55 7.43 -15.50
N LEU A 56 31.42 6.78 -15.83
CA LEU A 56 30.58 7.22 -16.92
C LEU A 56 29.88 8.56 -16.57
N THR A 57 29.63 9.37 -17.59
CA THR A 57 28.83 10.56 -17.41
C THR A 57 27.39 10.20 -17.10
N LEU A 58 26.65 11.09 -16.44
CA LEU A 58 25.22 10.89 -16.14
C LEU A 58 24.41 10.63 -17.43
N LYS A 59 24.72 11.37 -18.50
CA LYS A 59 24.11 11.21 -19.82
C LYS A 59 24.30 9.80 -20.35
N ASP A 60 25.55 9.33 -20.43
CA ASP A 60 25.89 8.01 -20.98
C ASP A 60 25.28 6.87 -20.12
N ALA A 61 25.29 7.04 -18.81
CA ALA A 61 24.71 6.08 -17.89
C ALA A 61 23.18 5.95 -18.07
N ILE A 62 22.44 7.06 -18.18
CA ILE A 62 20.98 7.03 -18.39
C ILE A 62 20.66 6.49 -19.80
N GLU A 63 21.45 6.82 -20.81
CA GLU A 63 21.28 6.30 -22.16
C GLU A 63 21.42 4.77 -22.21
N LEU A 64 22.45 4.21 -21.59
CA LEU A 64 22.63 2.75 -21.47
C LEU A 64 21.46 2.09 -20.77
N ILE A 65 21.03 2.63 -19.63
CA ILE A 65 19.89 2.08 -18.86
C ILE A 65 18.60 2.16 -19.69
N ALA A 66 18.41 3.23 -20.49
CA ALA A 66 17.22 3.39 -21.34
C ALA A 66 17.18 2.35 -22.46
N GLN A 67 18.33 2.03 -23.06
CA GLN A 67 18.44 1.01 -24.11
C GLN A 67 18.11 -0.41 -23.61
N GLU A 68 18.40 -0.72 -22.35
CA GLU A 68 18.10 -2.02 -21.74
C GLU A 68 16.61 -2.21 -21.35
N GLN A 69 15.81 -1.15 -21.42
CA GLN A 69 14.40 -1.26 -21.02
C GLN A 69 13.58 -2.08 -22.03
N LYS A 70 12.94 -3.14 -21.52
CA LYS A 70 12.08 -4.02 -22.34
C LYS A 70 10.72 -3.41 -22.68
N LYS A 71 10.25 -2.43 -21.90
CA LYS A 71 8.93 -1.80 -22.09
C LYS A 71 9.11 -0.43 -22.69
N GLU A 72 8.48 -0.18 -23.83
CA GLU A 72 8.52 1.10 -24.54
C GLU A 72 8.16 2.29 -23.62
N ARG A 73 7.20 2.13 -22.72
CA ARG A 73 6.85 3.18 -21.77
C ARG A 73 8.01 3.58 -20.86
N ASP A 74 8.74 2.59 -20.31
CA ASP A 74 9.88 2.85 -19.42
C ASP A 74 11.04 3.44 -20.21
N LYS A 75 11.24 2.96 -21.44
CA LYS A 75 12.22 3.48 -22.39
C LYS A 75 11.93 4.95 -22.72
N ASN A 76 10.68 5.26 -23.08
CA ASN A 76 10.26 6.63 -23.39
C ASN A 76 10.39 7.57 -22.19
N LEU A 77 10.08 7.09 -20.96
CA LEU A 77 10.29 7.87 -19.73
C LEU A 77 11.76 8.26 -19.57
N LEU A 78 12.68 7.30 -19.72
CA LEU A 78 14.12 7.56 -19.56
C LEU A 78 14.67 8.40 -20.73
N HIS A 79 14.19 8.21 -21.96
CA HIS A 79 14.55 9.07 -23.08
C HIS A 79 14.10 10.52 -22.87
N THR A 80 12.89 10.75 -22.38
CA THR A 80 12.44 12.11 -22.06
C THR A 80 13.35 12.77 -21.00
N ILE A 81 13.74 12.01 -19.95
CA ILE A 81 14.69 12.52 -18.95
C ILE A 81 16.04 12.82 -19.58
N LEU A 82 16.53 11.93 -20.45
CA LEU A 82 17.79 12.10 -21.16
C LEU A 82 17.78 13.36 -22.05
N GLU A 83 16.69 13.61 -22.78
CA GLU A 83 16.51 14.83 -23.59
C GLU A 83 16.64 16.10 -22.75
N HIS A 84 16.00 16.14 -21.58
CA HIS A 84 16.11 17.28 -20.65
C HIS A 84 17.55 17.50 -20.17
N ILE A 85 18.29 16.41 -19.89
CA ILE A 85 19.71 16.49 -19.49
C ILE A 85 20.58 16.97 -20.64
N ILE A 86 20.34 16.51 -21.87
CA ILE A 86 21.08 16.96 -23.07
C ILE A 86 20.84 18.46 -23.33
N LEU A 87 19.63 18.96 -23.02
CA LEU A 87 19.30 20.38 -23.09
C LEU A 87 19.91 21.21 -21.93
N GLY A 88 20.71 20.60 -21.07
CA GLY A 88 21.44 21.28 -19.98
C GLY A 88 20.64 21.43 -18.69
N GLN A 89 19.48 20.74 -18.55
CA GLN A 89 18.76 20.73 -17.29
C GLN A 89 19.39 19.75 -16.32
N ASN A 90 19.30 20.05 -15.03
CA ASN A 90 19.70 19.15 -13.96
C ASN A 90 18.85 17.89 -13.97
N PHE A 91 19.39 16.75 -13.60
CA PHE A 91 18.67 15.47 -13.51
C PHE A 91 17.49 15.55 -12.53
N SER A 92 17.68 16.22 -11.39
CA SER A 92 16.60 16.47 -10.44
C SER A 92 15.43 17.20 -11.09
N GLU A 93 15.67 18.25 -11.83
CA GLU A 93 14.61 19.02 -12.53
C GLU A 93 13.95 18.19 -13.64
N ALA A 94 14.74 17.37 -14.37
CA ALA A 94 14.20 16.47 -15.42
C ALA A 94 13.20 15.45 -14.88
N ILE A 95 13.30 15.04 -13.60
CA ILE A 95 12.36 14.10 -12.96
C ILE A 95 11.22 14.77 -12.18
N ARG A 96 11.32 16.07 -11.89
CA ARG A 96 10.42 16.79 -10.98
C ARG A 96 8.94 16.68 -11.35
N GLU A 97 8.62 16.83 -12.63
CA GLU A 97 7.24 16.81 -13.12
C GLU A 97 6.74 15.41 -13.50
N LYS A 98 7.57 14.39 -13.35
CA LYS A 98 7.20 13.01 -13.70
C LYS A 98 6.51 12.35 -12.50
N GLU A 99 5.25 11.94 -12.66
CA GLU A 99 4.46 11.24 -11.63
C GLU A 99 5.13 9.94 -11.13
N GLU A 100 6.03 9.38 -11.92
CA GLU A 100 6.79 8.19 -11.61
C GLU A 100 7.80 8.41 -10.47
N PHE A 101 8.27 9.62 -10.27
CA PHE A 101 9.25 9.96 -9.24
C PHE A 101 8.60 10.72 -8.08
N SER A 102 9.14 10.53 -6.88
CA SER A 102 8.64 11.17 -5.67
C SER A 102 9.43 12.45 -5.35
N SER A 103 8.83 13.34 -4.56
CA SER A 103 9.53 14.53 -4.02
C SER A 103 10.84 14.17 -3.33
N TYR A 104 10.92 12.99 -2.69
CA TYR A 104 12.14 12.51 -2.08
C TYR A 104 13.27 12.29 -3.08
N GLU A 105 13.00 11.62 -4.20
CA GLU A 105 13.97 11.39 -5.25
C GLU A 105 14.46 12.73 -5.83
N TYR A 106 13.51 13.63 -6.11
CA TYR A 106 13.84 14.97 -6.58
C TYR A 106 14.80 15.71 -5.64
N HIS A 107 14.45 15.82 -4.37
CA HIS A 107 15.27 16.56 -3.40
C HIS A 107 16.61 15.89 -3.11
N SER A 108 16.64 14.55 -3.04
CA SER A 108 17.88 13.80 -2.85
C SER A 108 18.84 14.00 -4.02
N LEU A 109 18.36 13.89 -5.25
CA LEU A 109 19.17 14.10 -6.45
C LEU A 109 19.63 15.56 -6.56
N LYS A 110 18.75 16.53 -6.26
CA LYS A 110 19.09 17.95 -6.25
C LYS A 110 20.27 18.24 -5.31
N ILE A 111 20.22 17.72 -4.08
CA ILE A 111 21.32 17.83 -3.13
C ILE A 111 22.59 17.18 -3.69
N GLY A 112 22.46 15.97 -4.28
CA GLY A 112 23.60 15.28 -4.88
C GLY A 112 24.23 16.05 -6.03
N GLU A 113 23.47 16.76 -6.83
CA GLU A 113 23.96 17.63 -7.91
C GLU A 113 24.64 18.90 -7.34
N GLU A 114 23.99 19.60 -6.41
CA GLU A 114 24.52 20.82 -5.79
C GLU A 114 25.82 20.57 -5.00
N THR A 115 25.98 19.38 -4.42
CA THR A 115 27.15 19.03 -3.61
C THR A 115 28.19 18.18 -4.36
N GLY A 116 27.94 17.83 -5.63
CA GLY A 116 28.81 16.94 -6.41
C GLY A 116 28.84 15.49 -5.89
N THR A 117 27.87 15.08 -5.08
CA THR A 117 27.79 13.74 -4.47
C THR A 117 26.74 12.84 -5.10
N LEU A 118 26.42 13.05 -6.39
CA LEU A 118 25.36 12.33 -7.10
C LEU A 118 25.55 10.80 -7.06
N GLN A 119 26.80 10.33 -7.19
CA GLN A 119 27.14 8.91 -7.06
C GLN A 119 26.69 8.34 -5.70
N LYS A 120 26.99 9.03 -4.60
CA LYS A 120 26.59 8.60 -3.25
C LYS A 120 25.07 8.61 -3.08
N VAL A 121 24.40 9.64 -3.58
CA VAL A 121 22.93 9.76 -3.52
C VAL A 121 22.25 8.65 -4.31
N THR A 122 22.76 8.28 -5.49
CA THR A 122 22.20 7.16 -6.27
C THR A 122 22.37 5.82 -5.57
N GLU A 123 23.50 5.59 -4.88
CA GLU A 123 23.71 4.42 -4.01
C GLU A 123 22.68 4.37 -2.87
N GLU A 124 22.46 5.48 -2.19
CA GLU A 124 21.51 5.59 -1.09
C GLU A 124 20.07 5.37 -1.56
N LEU A 125 19.69 5.90 -2.73
CA LEU A 125 18.39 5.65 -3.35
C LEU A 125 18.21 4.17 -3.73
N ALA A 126 19.26 3.52 -4.26
CA ALA A 126 19.24 2.08 -4.53
C ALA A 126 18.99 1.28 -3.25
N VAL A 127 19.73 1.57 -2.17
CA VAL A 127 19.56 0.94 -0.85
C VAL A 127 18.16 1.20 -0.29
N PHE A 128 17.62 2.42 -0.44
CA PHE A 128 16.27 2.78 -0.01
C PHE A 128 15.22 1.91 -0.69
N TYR A 129 15.24 1.84 -2.02
CA TYR A 129 14.27 1.05 -2.76
C TYR A 129 14.44 -0.45 -2.55
N LYS A 130 15.68 -0.94 -2.38
CA LYS A 130 15.96 -2.32 -1.99
C LYS A 130 15.28 -2.67 -0.67
N ARG A 131 15.51 -1.89 0.39
CA ARG A 131 14.88 -2.11 1.71
C ARG A 131 13.35 -2.02 1.65
N LYS A 132 12.82 -1.06 0.89
CA LYS A 132 11.37 -0.91 0.67
C LYS A 132 10.77 -2.13 -0.02
N ASN A 133 11.46 -2.72 -0.99
CA ASN A 133 11.05 -3.94 -1.66
C ASN A 133 11.18 -5.17 -0.76
N GLU A 134 12.23 -5.26 0.05
CA GLU A 134 12.42 -6.31 1.06
C GLU A 134 11.30 -6.30 2.10
N GLN A 135 10.98 -5.14 2.68
CA GLN A 135 9.84 -4.99 3.61
C GLN A 135 8.53 -5.44 2.96
N ARG A 136 8.27 -5.02 1.71
CA ARG A 136 7.09 -5.46 0.97
C ARG A 136 7.07 -6.96 0.75
N ARG A 137 8.21 -7.57 0.41
CA ARG A 137 8.36 -9.02 0.21
C ARG A 137 8.07 -9.78 1.49
N ILE A 138 8.61 -9.33 2.62
CA ILE A 138 8.37 -9.92 3.94
C ILE A 138 6.86 -9.93 4.26
N ILE A 139 6.18 -8.80 4.07
CA ILE A 139 4.73 -8.69 4.32
C ILE A 139 3.92 -9.60 3.39
N ILE A 140 4.22 -9.61 2.10
CA ILE A 140 3.52 -10.46 1.13
C ILE A 140 3.74 -11.94 1.45
N SER A 141 4.97 -12.34 1.71
CA SER A 141 5.32 -13.73 2.06
C SER A 141 4.59 -14.20 3.31
N ALA A 142 4.52 -13.36 4.35
CA ALA A 142 3.81 -13.67 5.59
C ALA A 142 2.31 -13.88 5.39
N LEU A 143 1.71 -13.15 4.45
CA LEU A 143 0.25 -13.21 4.20
C LEU A 143 -0.12 -14.23 3.12
N SER A 144 0.83 -14.71 2.32
CA SER A 144 0.53 -15.62 1.18
C SER A 144 -0.11 -16.92 1.64
N TYR A 145 0.48 -17.59 2.63
CA TYR A 145 -0.06 -18.84 3.15
C TYR A 145 -1.47 -18.68 3.76
N PRO A 146 -1.72 -17.74 4.70
CA PRO A 146 -3.06 -17.48 5.23
C PRO A 146 -4.10 -17.21 4.15
N VAL A 147 -3.76 -16.43 3.13
CA VAL A 147 -4.69 -16.10 2.05
C VAL A 147 -5.05 -17.34 1.23
N VAL A 148 -4.08 -18.17 0.87
CA VAL A 148 -4.33 -19.42 0.11
C VAL A 148 -5.21 -20.36 0.92
N VAL A 149 -4.90 -20.59 2.20
CA VAL A 149 -5.67 -21.48 3.06
C VAL A 149 -7.10 -20.98 3.28
N LEU A 150 -7.27 -19.69 3.57
CA LEU A 150 -8.62 -19.10 3.70
C LEU A 150 -9.42 -19.17 2.41
N PHE A 151 -8.77 -18.98 1.26
CA PHE A 151 -9.43 -19.09 -0.04
C PHE A 151 -9.88 -20.53 -0.35
N THR A 152 -9.02 -21.53 -0.15
CA THR A 152 -9.39 -22.95 -0.35
C THR A 152 -10.47 -23.39 0.63
N ALA A 153 -10.38 -22.95 1.88
CA ALA A 153 -11.39 -23.17 2.89
C ALA A 153 -12.75 -22.58 2.51
N PHE A 154 -12.74 -21.34 2.06
CA PHE A 154 -13.94 -20.65 1.56
C PHE A 154 -14.58 -21.43 0.40
N LEU A 155 -13.79 -21.88 -0.57
CA LEU A 155 -14.28 -22.71 -1.69
C LEU A 155 -14.89 -24.02 -1.20
N ALA A 156 -14.25 -24.69 -0.23
CA ALA A 156 -14.78 -25.95 0.34
C ALA A 156 -16.11 -25.74 1.05
N ILE A 157 -16.23 -24.65 1.86
CA ILE A 157 -17.49 -24.30 2.52
C ILE A 157 -18.58 -23.98 1.49
N LEU A 158 -18.25 -23.21 0.46
CA LEU A 158 -19.17 -22.91 -0.63
C LEU A 158 -19.68 -24.18 -1.32
N PHE A 159 -18.77 -25.08 -1.65
CA PHE A 159 -19.12 -26.36 -2.27
C PHE A 159 -20.06 -27.16 -1.35
N MET A 160 -19.77 -27.25 -0.06
CA MET A 160 -20.63 -27.92 0.89
C MET A 160 -22.05 -27.29 0.95
N LEU A 161 -22.11 -25.95 1.07
CA LEU A 161 -23.40 -25.24 1.15
C LEU A 161 -24.21 -25.33 -0.15
N GLN A 162 -23.56 -25.33 -1.31
CA GLN A 162 -24.24 -25.27 -2.60
C GLN A 162 -24.64 -26.64 -3.15
N PHE A 163 -23.88 -27.69 -2.88
CA PHE A 163 -24.09 -29.01 -3.43
C PHE A 163 -24.49 -30.03 -2.36
N VAL A 164 -23.68 -30.14 -1.30
CA VAL A 164 -23.85 -31.24 -0.33
C VAL A 164 -25.07 -31.03 0.57
N VAL A 165 -25.21 -29.84 1.14
CA VAL A 165 -26.33 -29.48 2.04
C VAL A 165 -27.70 -29.64 1.35
N PRO A 166 -27.94 -29.12 0.11
CA PRO A 166 -29.22 -29.34 -0.60
C PRO A 166 -29.50 -30.80 -0.94
N MET A 167 -28.46 -31.59 -1.27
CA MET A 167 -28.63 -33.03 -1.55
C MET A 167 -29.20 -33.78 -0.33
N PHE A 168 -28.62 -33.53 0.86
CA PHE A 168 -29.14 -34.09 2.10
C PHE A 168 -30.52 -33.57 2.47
N ALA A 169 -30.80 -32.29 2.22
CA ALA A 169 -32.13 -31.70 2.44
C ALA A 169 -33.22 -32.38 1.63
N ALA A 170 -32.94 -32.76 0.38
CA ALA A 170 -33.86 -33.54 -0.47
C ALA A 170 -34.16 -34.91 0.12
N ILE A 171 -33.14 -35.62 0.60
CA ILE A 171 -33.29 -36.94 1.24
C ILE A 171 -34.17 -36.82 2.49
N PHE A 172 -33.93 -35.86 3.38
CA PHE A 172 -34.71 -35.70 4.60
C PHE A 172 -36.18 -35.32 4.32
N LYS A 173 -36.42 -34.49 3.27
CA LYS A 173 -37.78 -34.16 2.84
C LYS A 173 -38.55 -35.38 2.35
N GLN A 174 -37.91 -36.27 1.62
CA GLN A 174 -38.54 -37.53 1.15
C GLN A 174 -38.91 -38.45 2.32
N GLN A 175 -38.08 -38.50 3.35
CA GLN A 175 -38.28 -39.33 4.54
C GLN A 175 -39.25 -38.72 5.58
N LYS A 176 -39.82 -37.51 5.34
CA LYS A 176 -40.71 -36.75 6.24
C LYS A 176 -40.17 -36.56 7.68
N VAL A 177 -38.84 -36.54 7.85
CA VAL A 177 -38.21 -36.38 9.17
C VAL A 177 -38.17 -34.93 9.60
N ALA A 178 -38.51 -34.70 10.87
CA ALA A 178 -38.38 -33.36 11.47
C ALA A 178 -36.91 -32.98 11.62
N LEU A 179 -36.49 -31.95 10.89
CA LEU A 179 -35.09 -31.49 10.90
C LEU A 179 -34.73 -30.79 12.24
N PRO A 180 -33.59 -31.11 12.84
CA PRO A 180 -33.04 -30.36 13.96
C PRO A 180 -32.82 -28.90 13.65
N TRP A 181 -32.79 -28.06 14.70
CA TRP A 181 -32.65 -26.61 14.53
C TRP A 181 -31.34 -26.22 13.82
N ILE A 182 -30.22 -26.88 14.14
CA ILE A 182 -28.91 -26.66 13.51
C ILE A 182 -28.96 -26.92 12.00
N THR A 183 -29.59 -28.03 11.59
CA THR A 183 -29.78 -28.37 10.16
C THR A 183 -30.63 -27.33 9.45
N LYS A 184 -31.72 -26.82 10.09
CA LYS A 184 -32.52 -25.73 9.55
C LYS A 184 -31.73 -24.43 9.36
N VAL A 185 -30.86 -24.06 10.31
CA VAL A 185 -30.01 -22.88 10.20
C VAL A 185 -29.06 -22.99 9.01
N ILE A 186 -28.40 -24.16 8.84
CA ILE A 186 -27.47 -24.39 7.72
C ILE A 186 -28.21 -24.41 6.38
N LEU A 187 -29.39 -25.02 6.31
CA LEU A 187 -30.24 -24.99 5.11
C LEU A 187 -30.66 -23.56 4.74
N ASN A 188 -31.09 -22.77 5.71
CA ASN A 188 -31.43 -21.36 5.48
C ASN A 188 -30.20 -20.57 5.01
N ALA A 189 -29.02 -20.81 5.60
CA ALA A 189 -27.79 -20.19 5.15
C ALA A 189 -27.44 -20.60 3.71
N SER A 190 -27.64 -21.87 3.34
CA SER A 190 -27.44 -22.37 1.98
C SER A 190 -28.39 -21.72 0.97
N THR A 191 -29.69 -21.59 1.31
CA THR A 191 -30.70 -20.94 0.43
C THR A 191 -30.42 -19.46 0.27
N ILE A 192 -30.14 -18.74 1.36
CA ILE A 192 -29.72 -17.32 1.33
C ILE A 192 -28.51 -17.14 0.43
N PHE A 193 -27.50 -18.00 0.61
CA PHE A 193 -26.29 -17.92 -0.22
C PHE A 193 -26.61 -18.19 -1.71
N LYS A 194 -27.46 -19.17 -2.03
CA LYS A 194 -27.84 -19.50 -3.40
C LYS A 194 -28.64 -18.38 -4.08
N GLU A 195 -29.53 -17.69 -3.34
CA GLU A 195 -30.37 -16.62 -3.86
C GLU A 195 -29.63 -15.28 -3.94
N TYR A 196 -28.77 -14.98 -2.97
CA TYR A 196 -28.16 -13.66 -2.79
C TYR A 196 -26.65 -13.58 -3.05
N TRP A 197 -25.99 -14.63 -3.58
CA TRP A 197 -24.56 -14.61 -3.84
C TRP A 197 -24.12 -13.45 -4.74
N TRP A 198 -24.95 -13.07 -5.70
CA TRP A 198 -24.68 -11.98 -6.62
C TRP A 198 -24.74 -10.59 -5.92
N PHE A 199 -25.57 -10.43 -4.89
CA PHE A 199 -25.55 -9.24 -4.03
C PHE A 199 -24.23 -9.13 -3.29
N GLY A 200 -23.67 -10.22 -2.78
CA GLY A 200 -22.33 -10.26 -2.19
C GLY A 200 -21.25 -9.82 -3.16
N PHE A 201 -21.34 -10.30 -4.41
CA PHE A 201 -20.43 -9.89 -5.48
C PHE A 201 -20.56 -8.39 -5.83
N LEU A 202 -21.77 -7.89 -5.96
CA LEU A 202 -22.06 -6.47 -6.23
C LEU A 202 -21.60 -5.58 -5.08
N LEU A 203 -21.84 -6.00 -3.83
CA LEU A 203 -21.34 -5.32 -2.63
C LEU A 203 -19.81 -5.24 -2.64
N LEU A 204 -19.14 -6.35 -2.91
CA LEU A 204 -17.67 -6.40 -3.00
C LEU A 204 -17.16 -5.44 -4.09
N LEU A 205 -17.78 -5.45 -5.27
CA LEU A 205 -17.44 -4.56 -6.37
C LEU A 205 -17.61 -3.08 -5.96
N THR A 206 -18.74 -2.76 -5.32
CA THR A 206 -19.03 -1.40 -4.82
C THR A 206 -18.00 -0.96 -3.78
N ILE A 207 -17.62 -1.85 -2.85
CA ILE A 207 -16.56 -1.58 -1.86
C ILE A 207 -15.22 -1.32 -2.55
N LEU A 208 -14.83 -2.13 -3.53
CA LEU A 208 -13.57 -1.95 -4.28
C LEU A 208 -13.54 -0.64 -5.05
N ILE A 209 -14.66 -0.28 -5.71
CA ILE A 209 -14.80 1.00 -6.42
C ILE A 209 -14.73 2.16 -5.43
N SER A 210 -15.45 2.09 -4.30
CA SER A 210 -15.44 3.11 -3.25
C SER A 210 -14.03 3.32 -2.69
N ILE A 211 -13.30 2.24 -2.40
CA ILE A 211 -11.90 2.30 -1.96
C ILE A 211 -11.04 3.02 -3.01
N LYS A 212 -11.21 2.69 -4.30
CA LYS A 212 -10.45 3.31 -5.39
C LYS A 212 -10.75 4.79 -5.54
N LEU A 213 -12.02 5.20 -5.42
CA LEU A 213 -12.46 6.59 -5.53
C LEU A 213 -12.01 7.44 -4.33
N PHE A 214 -12.10 6.90 -3.11
CA PHE A 214 -11.85 7.64 -1.89
C PHE A 214 -10.43 7.52 -1.34
N LYS A 215 -9.58 6.62 -1.87
CA LYS A 215 -8.21 6.37 -1.36
C LYS A 215 -7.33 7.63 -1.22
N ASN A 216 -7.56 8.66 -2.03
CA ASN A 216 -6.78 9.89 -2.02
C ASN A 216 -7.38 10.96 -1.08
N LYS A 217 -8.63 10.79 -0.61
CA LYS A 217 -9.27 11.76 0.28
C LYS A 217 -8.65 11.72 1.68
N TYR A 218 -8.41 12.90 2.25
CA TYR A 218 -7.78 13.05 3.57
C TYR A 218 -8.52 12.32 4.69
N TRP A 219 -9.86 12.46 4.75
CA TRP A 219 -10.66 11.78 5.76
C TRP A 219 -10.56 10.25 5.67
N TYR A 220 -10.52 9.69 4.44
CA TYR A 220 -10.35 8.25 4.24
C TYR A 220 -8.98 7.77 4.75
N LYS A 221 -7.90 8.48 4.43
CA LYS A 221 -6.55 8.18 4.93
C LYS A 221 -6.50 8.21 6.45
N LYS A 222 -7.15 9.21 7.08
CA LYS A 222 -7.24 9.35 8.53
C LYS A 222 -7.98 8.18 9.18
N TYR A 223 -9.23 7.92 8.79
CA TYR A 223 -10.04 6.86 9.41
C TYR A 223 -9.46 5.47 9.16
N LYS A 224 -8.95 5.21 7.95
CA LYS A 224 -8.26 3.95 7.63
C LYS A 224 -7.05 3.73 8.54
N ALA A 225 -6.19 4.73 8.70
CA ALA A 225 -5.00 4.61 9.55
C ALA A 225 -5.36 4.37 11.02
N ILE A 226 -6.35 5.09 11.56
CA ILE A 226 -6.82 4.91 12.93
C ILE A 226 -7.45 3.53 13.13
N ALA A 227 -8.29 3.08 12.19
CA ALA A 227 -8.90 1.76 12.25
C ALA A 227 -7.84 0.64 12.20
N MET A 228 -6.85 0.76 11.32
CA MET A 228 -5.75 -0.21 11.23
C MET A 228 -4.93 -0.28 12.51
N LEU A 229 -4.68 0.85 13.18
CA LEU A 229 -3.94 0.88 14.45
C LEU A 229 -4.71 0.27 15.62
N LYS A 230 -6.05 0.23 15.56
CA LYS A 230 -6.91 -0.38 16.60
C LYS A 230 -6.96 -1.91 16.54
N ILE A 231 -6.59 -2.51 15.41
CA ILE A 231 -6.57 -3.97 15.26
C ILE A 231 -5.40 -4.53 16.07
N PRO A 232 -5.64 -5.42 17.06
CA PRO A 232 -4.57 -6.03 17.85
C PRO A 232 -3.59 -6.77 16.91
N PHE A 233 -2.32 -6.82 17.26
CA PHE A 233 -1.19 -7.36 16.50
C PHE A 233 -0.91 -6.61 15.19
N VAL A 234 -1.91 -6.39 14.32
CA VAL A 234 -1.77 -5.70 13.03
C VAL A 234 -1.38 -4.23 13.22
N GLY A 235 -2.02 -3.53 14.17
CA GLY A 235 -1.73 -2.12 14.45
C GLY A 235 -0.30 -1.90 14.92
N ALA A 236 0.18 -2.75 15.84
CA ALA A 236 1.56 -2.70 16.32
C ALA A 236 2.58 -2.96 15.20
N PHE A 237 2.30 -3.95 14.35
CA PHE A 237 3.12 -4.27 13.19
C PHE A 237 3.20 -3.10 12.18
N ILE A 238 2.05 -2.53 11.79
CA ILE A 238 1.98 -1.39 10.87
C ILE A 238 2.72 -0.18 11.44
N ARG A 239 2.55 0.10 12.74
CA ARG A 239 3.27 1.17 13.43
C ARG A 239 4.78 0.98 13.27
N LYS A 240 5.32 -0.22 13.55
CA LYS A 240 6.76 -0.52 13.39
C LYS A 240 7.24 -0.35 11.97
N VAL A 241 6.48 -0.83 10.96
CA VAL A 241 6.80 -0.63 9.55
C VAL A 241 6.90 0.86 9.21
N LYS A 242 5.99 1.69 9.74
CA LYS A 242 6.00 3.14 9.48
C LYS A 242 7.14 3.86 10.19
N ILE A 243 7.48 3.44 11.40
CA ILE A 243 8.64 3.95 12.12
C ILE A 243 9.94 3.55 11.42
N ALA A 244 10.08 2.30 10.95
CA ALA A 244 11.24 1.87 10.17
C ALA A 244 11.41 2.70 8.88
N GLN A 245 10.30 3.01 8.18
CA GLN A 245 10.34 3.88 7.00
C GLN A 245 10.79 5.31 7.36
N PHE A 246 10.33 5.83 8.50
CA PHE A 246 10.74 7.13 9.01
C PHE A 246 12.25 7.15 9.36
N THR A 247 12.71 6.21 10.18
CA THR A 247 14.13 6.16 10.58
C THR A 247 15.05 5.97 9.38
N GLN A 248 14.65 5.15 8.42
CA GLN A 248 15.37 4.95 7.17
C GLN A 248 15.49 6.25 6.36
N ALA A 249 14.37 6.98 6.20
CA ALA A 249 14.38 8.23 5.45
C ALA A 249 15.30 9.27 6.11
N ILE A 250 15.20 9.44 7.43
CA ILE A 250 16.07 10.37 8.15
C ILE A 250 17.53 9.94 8.07
N ALA A 251 17.86 8.64 8.26
CA ALA A 251 19.23 8.13 8.15
C ALA A 251 19.86 8.45 6.79
N LEU A 252 19.11 8.26 5.71
CA LEU A 252 19.57 8.56 4.35
C LEU A 252 19.79 10.06 4.14
N LEU A 253 18.83 10.89 4.58
CA LEU A 253 18.93 12.35 4.41
C LEU A 253 20.07 12.94 5.25
N THR A 254 20.27 12.48 6.48
CA THR A 254 21.39 12.92 7.33
C THR A 254 22.72 12.40 6.81
N GLY A 255 22.77 11.19 6.24
CA GLY A 255 23.93 10.65 5.54
C GLY A 255 24.32 11.46 4.29
N ALA A 256 23.34 12.01 3.59
CA ALA A 256 23.54 12.95 2.48
C ALA A 256 23.81 14.40 2.95
N LYS A 257 24.05 14.61 4.26
CA LYS A 257 24.31 15.94 4.86
C LYS A 257 23.14 16.93 4.77
N VAL A 258 21.92 16.44 4.59
CA VAL A 258 20.71 17.27 4.66
C VAL A 258 20.48 17.72 6.11
N PRO A 259 20.25 19.03 6.37
CA PRO A 259 19.89 19.49 7.70
C PRO A 259 18.68 18.75 8.25
N LEU A 260 18.66 18.40 9.53
CA LEU A 260 17.66 17.56 10.17
C LEU A 260 16.23 18.09 9.95
N LEU A 261 16.01 19.39 10.06
CA LEU A 261 14.72 20.03 9.82
C LEU A 261 14.20 19.74 8.40
N ASN A 262 15.05 19.95 7.39
CA ASN A 262 14.71 19.66 6.00
C ASN A 262 14.46 18.16 5.80
N GLY A 263 15.24 17.32 6.48
CA GLY A 263 15.04 15.86 6.50
C GLY A 263 13.65 15.48 7.01
N ILE A 264 13.18 16.11 8.08
CA ILE A 264 11.83 15.89 8.63
C ILE A 264 10.75 16.35 7.66
N GLN A 265 10.91 17.52 7.03
CA GLN A 265 9.98 18.05 6.03
C GLN A 265 9.84 17.09 4.84
N LEU A 266 10.95 16.66 4.27
CA LEU A 266 10.97 15.71 3.15
C LEU A 266 10.36 14.35 3.54
N THR A 267 10.69 13.86 4.73
CA THR A 267 10.15 12.59 5.23
C THR A 267 8.63 12.66 5.44
N LYS A 268 8.09 13.79 5.87
CA LYS A 268 6.65 14.03 5.97
C LYS A 268 5.94 13.88 4.61
N GLU A 269 6.54 14.38 3.54
CA GLU A 269 5.99 14.24 2.19
C GLU A 269 6.05 12.80 1.65
N MET A 270 7.08 12.05 2.05
CA MET A 270 7.28 10.66 1.63
C MET A 270 6.32 9.65 2.28
N ILE A 271 5.93 9.89 3.53
CA ILE A 271 5.20 8.92 4.34
C ILE A 271 3.73 9.30 4.41
N THR A 272 2.91 8.69 3.55
CA THR A 272 1.46 8.90 3.51
C THR A 272 0.73 8.12 4.60
N PHE A 273 1.12 8.30 5.87
CA PHE A 273 0.47 7.67 7.02
C PHE A 273 0.05 8.73 8.03
N TYR A 274 -1.25 9.01 8.09
CA TYR A 274 -1.82 10.14 8.83
C TYR A 274 -1.27 10.37 10.25
N PRO A 275 -1.16 9.34 11.14
CA PRO A 275 -0.65 9.58 12.51
C PRO A 275 0.81 10.04 12.54
N LEU A 276 1.64 9.52 11.62
CA LEU A 276 3.05 9.92 11.53
C LEU A 276 3.20 11.27 10.83
N GLU A 277 2.45 11.53 9.77
CA GLU A 277 2.40 12.82 9.08
C GLU A 277 2.05 13.96 10.07
N LYS A 278 1.00 13.76 10.88
CA LYS A 278 0.61 14.74 11.92
C LYS A 278 1.68 14.91 12.99
N ALA A 279 2.31 13.82 13.44
CA ALA A 279 3.40 13.89 14.40
C ALA A 279 4.59 14.66 13.85
N LEU A 280 5.00 14.40 12.59
CA LEU A 280 6.10 15.11 11.94
C LEU A 280 5.80 16.59 11.72
N GLN A 281 4.56 16.95 11.41
CA GLN A 281 4.15 18.36 11.33
C GLN A 281 4.31 19.10 12.67
N THR A 282 3.96 18.45 13.78
CA THR A 282 4.15 19.04 15.12
C THR A 282 5.63 19.15 15.48
N ILE A 283 6.42 18.12 15.15
CA ILE A 283 7.86 18.09 15.39
C ILE A 283 8.57 19.19 14.59
N GLU A 284 8.22 19.36 13.31
CA GLU A 284 8.73 20.43 12.46
C GLU A 284 8.49 21.81 13.12
N HIS A 285 7.27 22.06 13.57
CA HIS A 285 6.91 23.30 14.24
C HIS A 285 7.70 23.52 15.55
N ASP A 286 7.81 22.47 16.37
CA ASP A 286 8.56 22.53 17.65
C ASP A 286 10.07 22.79 17.42
N ILE A 287 10.68 22.18 16.38
CA ILE A 287 12.09 22.41 16.03
C ILE A 287 12.31 23.86 15.54
N LEU A 288 11.38 24.40 14.75
CA LEU A 288 11.42 25.81 14.33
C LEU A 288 11.34 26.78 15.52
N GLN A 289 10.75 26.36 16.63
CA GLN A 289 10.75 27.09 17.89
C GLN A 289 12.00 26.87 18.77
N GLY A 290 13.00 26.14 18.28
CA GLY A 290 14.25 25.86 18.99
C GLY A 290 14.21 24.67 19.95
N LYS A 291 13.13 23.86 19.96
CA LYS A 291 13.08 22.64 20.78
C LYS A 291 13.91 21.53 20.14
N SER A 292 14.47 20.64 20.97
CA SER A 292 15.19 19.48 20.47
C SER A 292 14.26 18.45 19.81
N LEU A 293 14.82 17.58 18.93
CA LEU A 293 14.05 16.53 18.27
C LEU A 293 13.45 15.56 19.29
N HIS A 294 14.23 15.09 20.27
CA HIS A 294 13.78 14.14 21.28
C HIS A 294 12.66 14.71 22.16
N GLU A 295 12.71 15.99 22.56
CA GLU A 295 11.64 16.64 23.31
C GLU A 295 10.33 16.72 22.53
N SER A 296 10.43 17.07 21.24
CA SER A 296 9.28 17.17 20.36
C SER A 296 8.64 15.79 20.07
N MET A 297 9.47 14.75 19.92
CA MET A 297 9.02 13.38 19.72
C MET A 297 8.37 12.78 20.98
N ASN A 298 8.81 13.16 22.17
CA ASN A 298 8.26 12.65 23.44
C ASN A 298 6.77 13.00 23.63
N LYS A 299 6.29 14.04 22.97
CA LYS A 299 4.88 14.44 22.99
C LYS A 299 3.99 13.61 22.05
N GLN A 300 4.60 12.79 21.19
CA GLN A 300 3.90 12.06 20.16
C GLN A 300 3.76 10.57 20.48
N PRO A 301 2.53 10.03 20.65
CA PRO A 301 2.32 8.66 21.11
C PRO A 301 2.71 7.59 20.08
N ILE A 302 3.05 8.01 18.87
CA ILE A 302 3.48 7.09 17.80
C ILE A 302 4.90 6.57 18.04
N PHE A 303 5.76 7.33 18.71
CA PHE A 303 7.14 6.95 19.00
C PHE A 303 7.23 6.22 20.35
N ASP A 304 8.10 5.23 20.44
CA ASP A 304 8.35 4.52 21.67
C ASP A 304 9.47 5.18 22.51
N LYS A 305 9.46 4.92 23.82
CA LYS A 305 10.40 5.52 24.77
C LYS A 305 11.85 5.15 24.46
N LYS A 306 12.11 3.92 23.97
CA LYS A 306 13.46 3.46 23.63
C LYS A 306 14.04 4.26 22.48
N MET A 307 13.23 4.47 21.42
CA MET A 307 13.62 5.31 20.30
C MET A 307 13.93 6.74 20.73
N ILE A 308 13.05 7.35 21.55
CA ILE A 308 13.24 8.72 22.05
C ILE A 308 14.54 8.84 22.84
N SER A 309 14.87 7.86 23.70
CA SER A 309 16.12 7.84 24.47
C SER A 309 17.37 7.78 23.55
N LEU A 310 17.31 6.97 22.48
CA LEU A 310 18.41 6.90 21.51
C LEU A 310 18.55 8.19 20.70
N ILE A 311 17.43 8.83 20.35
CA ILE A 311 17.45 10.11 19.65
C ILE A 311 17.99 11.23 20.55
N LYS A 312 17.71 11.21 21.87
CA LYS A 312 18.35 12.12 22.79
C LYS A 312 19.88 12.03 22.73
N VAL A 313 20.42 10.81 22.72
CA VAL A 313 21.86 10.61 22.56
C VAL A 313 22.34 11.12 21.19
N ALA A 314 21.57 10.93 20.12
CA ALA A 314 21.88 11.45 18.80
C ALA A 314 21.96 12.97 18.75
N ASP A 315 20.99 13.66 19.42
CA ASP A 315 20.94 15.11 19.51
C ASP A 315 22.16 15.66 20.29
N GLU A 316 22.51 15.04 21.43
CA GLU A 316 23.61 15.46 22.31
C GLU A 316 25.00 15.18 21.67
N SER A 317 25.14 14.08 20.93
CA SER A 317 26.41 13.67 20.32
C SER A 317 26.59 14.12 18.86
N ASN A 318 25.59 14.75 18.26
CA ASN A 318 25.52 15.09 16.83
C ASN A 318 25.74 13.89 15.88
N GLN A 319 25.33 12.69 16.33
CA GLN A 319 25.47 11.42 15.58
C GLN A 319 24.13 10.92 15.00
N ASN A 320 23.34 11.82 14.44
CA ASN A 320 22.01 11.50 13.91
C ASN A 320 22.05 10.39 12.86
N GLU A 321 22.98 10.45 11.89
CA GLU A 321 23.12 9.42 10.84
C GLU A 321 23.30 8.02 11.44
N THR A 322 24.25 7.86 12.35
CA THR A 322 24.58 6.56 12.97
C THR A 322 23.42 5.99 13.78
N ILE A 323 22.79 6.84 14.60
CA ILE A 323 21.68 6.40 15.47
C ILE A 323 20.43 6.07 14.65
N PHE A 324 20.06 6.89 13.66
CA PHE A 324 18.92 6.58 12.80
C PHE A 324 19.15 5.33 11.93
N LYS A 325 20.39 5.10 11.46
CA LYS A 325 20.75 3.86 10.76
C LYS A 325 20.57 2.63 11.66
N ARG A 326 21.08 2.68 12.89
CA ARG A 326 20.91 1.61 13.89
C ARG A 326 19.44 1.36 14.24
N LEU A 327 18.65 2.42 14.44
CA LEU A 327 17.21 2.30 14.66
C LEU A 327 16.51 1.63 13.47
N THR A 328 16.90 1.98 12.26
CA THR A 328 16.36 1.37 11.03
C THR A 328 16.63 -0.14 11.00
N GLU A 329 17.86 -0.55 11.30
CA GLU A 329 18.25 -1.95 11.36
C GLU A 329 17.45 -2.71 12.42
N GLN A 330 17.38 -2.17 13.64
CA GLN A 330 16.60 -2.75 14.72
C GLN A 330 15.11 -2.93 14.36
N TYR A 331 14.45 -1.88 13.83
CA TYR A 331 13.05 -2.00 13.46
C TYR A 331 12.83 -2.98 12.29
N ASN A 332 13.76 -3.10 11.35
CA ASN A 332 13.67 -4.09 10.27
C ASN A 332 13.77 -5.53 10.81
N GLU A 333 14.67 -5.80 11.75
CA GLU A 333 14.76 -7.09 12.45
C GLU A 333 13.48 -7.41 13.22
N GLU A 334 12.94 -6.42 13.95
CA GLU A 334 11.67 -6.58 14.67
C GLU A 334 10.49 -6.84 13.73
N ILE A 335 10.44 -6.19 12.56
CA ILE A 335 9.42 -6.41 11.53
C ILE A 335 9.53 -7.84 10.98
N GLU A 336 10.73 -8.30 10.68
CA GLU A 336 10.95 -9.66 10.18
C GLU A 336 10.53 -10.70 11.21
N TYR A 337 10.94 -10.54 12.47
CA TYR A 337 10.55 -11.42 13.56
C TYR A 337 9.03 -11.46 13.76
N GLN A 338 8.39 -10.29 13.85
CA GLN A 338 6.92 -10.21 14.00
C GLN A 338 6.18 -10.78 12.81
N SER A 339 6.68 -10.61 11.59
CA SER A 339 6.09 -11.19 10.39
C SER A 339 6.08 -12.73 10.45
N LYS A 340 7.19 -13.33 10.89
CA LYS A 340 7.28 -14.78 11.09
C LYS A 340 6.32 -15.26 12.19
N MET A 341 6.26 -14.51 13.31
CA MET A 341 5.35 -14.81 14.42
C MET A 341 3.87 -14.75 14.01
N ILE A 342 3.48 -13.71 13.27
CA ILE A 342 2.11 -13.57 12.76
C ILE A 342 1.73 -14.78 11.88
N SER A 343 2.61 -15.17 10.98
CA SER A 343 2.37 -16.36 10.11
C SER A 343 2.19 -17.63 10.92
N ALA A 344 3.09 -17.89 11.87
CA ALA A 344 3.05 -19.09 12.71
C ALA A 344 1.84 -19.12 13.65
N THR A 345 1.36 -17.96 14.10
CA THR A 345 0.21 -17.90 15.01
C THR A 345 -1.12 -18.02 14.27
N ILE A 346 -1.24 -17.45 13.08
CA ILE A 346 -2.48 -17.48 12.30
C ILE A 346 -2.85 -18.90 11.88
N GLU A 347 -1.88 -19.77 11.59
CA GLU A 347 -2.11 -21.14 11.10
C GLU A 347 -2.96 -21.98 12.05
N PRO A 348 -2.64 -22.16 13.34
CA PRO A 348 -3.48 -22.93 14.26
C PRO A 348 -4.90 -22.38 14.39
N PHE A 349 -5.06 -21.05 14.39
CA PHE A 349 -6.38 -20.43 14.46
C PHE A 349 -7.23 -20.71 13.23
N ILE A 350 -6.63 -20.68 12.03
CA ILE A 350 -7.33 -21.01 10.79
C ILE A 350 -7.80 -22.47 10.84
N ILE A 351 -6.92 -23.40 11.21
CA ILE A 351 -7.25 -24.85 11.30
C ILE A 351 -8.39 -25.08 12.29
N LEU A 352 -8.33 -24.44 13.47
CA LEU A 352 -9.35 -24.59 14.50
C LEU A 352 -10.72 -24.04 14.05
N ILE A 353 -10.74 -22.83 13.48
CA ILE A 353 -11.98 -22.23 12.97
C ILE A 353 -12.57 -23.06 11.84
N LEU A 354 -11.73 -23.50 10.92
CA LEU A 354 -12.16 -24.31 9.78
C LEU A 354 -12.69 -25.67 10.21
N GLY A 355 -11.98 -26.34 11.11
CA GLY A 355 -12.41 -27.60 11.69
C GLY A 355 -13.74 -27.46 12.42
N ALA A 356 -13.93 -26.36 13.19
CA ALA A 356 -15.20 -26.07 13.84
C ALA A 356 -16.35 -25.88 12.83
N ILE A 357 -16.15 -25.08 11.78
CA ILE A 357 -17.18 -24.85 10.75
C ILE A 357 -17.56 -26.16 10.03
N VAL A 358 -16.57 -26.90 9.57
CA VAL A 358 -16.79 -28.20 8.89
C VAL A 358 -17.45 -29.18 9.84
N GLY A 359 -17.00 -29.26 11.09
CA GLY A 359 -17.58 -30.11 12.13
C GLY A 359 -19.07 -29.81 12.38
N VAL A 360 -19.43 -28.54 12.49
CA VAL A 360 -20.83 -28.11 12.65
C VAL A 360 -21.68 -28.51 11.44
N ILE A 361 -21.16 -28.35 10.22
CA ILE A 361 -21.87 -28.77 9.00
C ILE A 361 -22.08 -30.29 9.00
N LEU A 362 -21.05 -31.09 9.31
CA LEU A 362 -21.13 -32.53 9.37
C LEU A 362 -22.14 -32.99 10.44
N ILE A 363 -22.07 -32.46 11.65
CA ILE A 363 -23.03 -32.77 12.72
C ILE A 363 -24.46 -32.45 12.28
N ALA A 364 -24.69 -31.30 11.64
CA ALA A 364 -26.02 -30.94 11.16
C ALA A 364 -26.57 -31.87 10.10
N MET A 365 -25.69 -32.52 9.32
CA MET A 365 -26.09 -33.48 8.30
C MET A 365 -26.31 -34.90 8.86
N TYR A 366 -25.45 -35.33 9.81
CA TYR A 366 -25.57 -36.67 10.39
C TYR A 366 -26.66 -36.77 11.47
N LEU A 367 -26.94 -35.71 12.22
CA LEU A 367 -27.91 -35.72 13.33
C LEU A 367 -29.33 -36.20 12.91
N PRO A 368 -29.90 -35.77 11.75
CA PRO A 368 -31.19 -36.32 11.27
C PRO A 368 -31.10 -37.80 10.89
N MET A 369 -29.96 -38.30 10.39
CA MET A 369 -29.78 -39.73 10.05
C MET A 369 -29.84 -40.62 11.29
N PHE A 370 -29.25 -40.20 12.40
CA PHE A 370 -29.36 -40.91 13.68
C PHE A 370 -30.80 -40.96 14.18
N LYS A 371 -31.58 -39.89 14.01
CA LYS A 371 -33.02 -39.93 14.35
C LYS A 371 -33.83 -40.88 13.48
N LEU A 372 -33.46 -41.04 12.20
CA LEU A 372 -34.11 -42.04 11.33
C LEU A 372 -33.89 -43.46 11.82
N SER A 373 -32.66 -43.81 12.21
CA SER A 373 -32.34 -45.15 12.70
C SER A 373 -33.08 -45.53 13.98
N THR A 374 -33.39 -44.52 14.85
CA THR A 374 -34.14 -44.75 16.10
C THR A 374 -35.65 -44.81 15.91
N VAL A 375 -36.20 -44.41 14.75
CA VAL A 375 -37.65 -44.48 14.43
C VAL A 375 -37.99 -45.77 13.67
N ILE A 376 -36.98 -46.41 13.04
CA ILE A 376 -37.17 -47.68 12.25
C ILE A 376 -36.89 -48.93 13.12
N SER A 377 -36.24 -48.77 14.26
CA SER A 377 -36.10 -49.83 15.27
C SER A 377 -37.22 -49.76 16.29
#